data_cce590fbbaf1d8938084957cf517a007
#
_entry.id   cce590fbbaf1d8938084957cf517a007
#
_cell.length_a   1.000
_cell.length_b   1.000
_cell.length_c   1.000
_cell.angle_alpha   90.00
_cell.angle_beta   90.00
_cell.angle_gamma   90.00
#
_symmetry.space_group_name_H-M   'P 1'
#
loop_
_entity.id
_entity.type
_entity.pdbx_description
1 polymer ?
#
loop_
_entity_poly.entity_id
_entity_poly.type
_entity_poly.pdbx_seq_one_letter_code
_entity_poly.pdbx_strand_id
1 'polypeptide(L)' 'MTTLTLIGRTYCHLGHDMELAVRPLAEEFGIGLKLLDADADPRLEALYGERVPVLLHGETELCHYFMDAGKVRDYLSKIG' A
#
# COMPACT_ATOMS: atom_id res chain seq x y z
N MET A 1 -15.75 -4.30 5.51
CA MET A 1 -14.39 -4.70 5.91
C MET A 1 -13.37 -3.77 5.27
N THR A 2 -12.32 -3.46 6.00
CA THR A 2 -11.27 -2.58 5.50
C THR A 2 -10.26 -3.36 4.68
N THR A 3 -9.89 -2.83 3.53
CA THR A 3 -8.86 -3.40 2.67
C THR A 3 -7.90 -2.31 2.24
N LEU A 4 -6.62 -2.51 2.48
CA LEU A 4 -5.59 -1.62 1.97
C LEU A 4 -5.18 -2.05 0.56
N THR A 5 -4.73 -1.10 -0.24
CA THR A 5 -4.25 -1.37 -1.59
C THR A 5 -2.79 -0.96 -1.68
N LEU A 6 -1.94 -1.87 -2.14
CA LEU A 6 -0.53 -1.59 -2.38
C LEU A 6 -0.29 -1.64 -3.89
N ILE A 7 0.14 -0.52 -4.45
CA ILE A 7 0.43 -0.41 -5.87
C ILE A 7 1.94 -0.40 -6.05
N GLY A 8 2.46 -1.28 -6.88
CA GLY A 8 3.89 -1.39 -7.14
C GLY A 8 4.16 -1.80 -8.57
N ARG A 9 5.39 -2.19 -8.84
CA ARG A 9 5.80 -2.74 -10.13
C ARG A 9 6.34 -4.14 -9.90
N THR A 10 6.20 -5.01 -10.92
CA THR A 10 6.57 -6.41 -10.83
C THR A 10 8.03 -6.62 -10.37
N TYR A 11 8.94 -5.76 -10.79
CA TYR A 11 10.37 -5.88 -10.49
C TYR A 11 10.88 -4.84 -9.50
N CYS A 12 10.00 -4.30 -8.67
CA CYS A 12 10.37 -3.26 -7.72
C CYS A 12 10.67 -3.84 -6.34
N HIS A 13 11.93 -3.76 -5.90
CA HIS A 13 12.35 -4.22 -4.58
C HIS A 13 11.65 -3.45 -3.46
N LEU A 14 11.44 -2.14 -3.65
CA LEU A 14 10.76 -1.33 -2.65
C LEU A 14 9.30 -1.76 -2.47
N GLY A 15 8.66 -2.21 -3.56
CA GLY A 15 7.29 -2.73 -3.48
C GLY A 15 7.23 -4.00 -2.65
N HIS A 16 8.19 -4.90 -2.83
CA HIS A 16 8.27 -6.13 -2.05
C HIS A 16 8.55 -5.83 -0.58
N ASP A 17 9.48 -4.91 -0.31
CA ASP A 17 9.80 -4.52 1.05
C ASP A 17 8.60 -3.89 1.75
N MET A 18 7.84 -3.05 1.05
CA MET A 18 6.63 -2.46 1.61
C MET A 18 5.57 -3.51 1.89
N GLU A 19 5.40 -4.48 0.99
CA GLU A 19 4.46 -5.58 1.21
C GLU A 19 4.81 -6.34 2.49
N LEU A 20 6.08 -6.68 2.66
CA LEU A 20 6.55 -7.40 3.86
C LEU A 20 6.32 -6.60 5.14
N ALA A 21 6.41 -5.27 5.05
CA ALA A 21 6.18 -4.40 6.20
C ALA A 21 4.69 -4.21 6.51
N VAL A 22 3.84 -4.21 5.48
CA VAL A 22 2.39 -4.00 5.64
C VAL A 22 1.68 -5.26 6.13
N ARG A 23 2.10 -6.45 5.69
CA ARG A 23 1.40 -7.68 6.01
C ARG A 23 1.20 -7.91 7.52
N PRO A 24 2.22 -7.74 8.38
CA PRO A 24 2.00 -7.91 9.81
C PRO A 24 0.97 -6.94 10.38
N LEU A 25 0.94 -5.70 9.89
CA LEU A 25 -0.05 -4.72 10.34
C LEU A 25 -1.45 -5.10 9.87
N ALA A 26 -1.57 -5.58 8.63
CA ALA A 26 -2.86 -6.03 8.11
C ALA A 26 -3.40 -7.19 8.94
N GLU A 27 -2.54 -8.14 9.30
CA GLU A 27 -2.92 -9.26 10.15
C GLU A 27 -3.31 -8.80 11.56
N GLU A 28 -2.54 -7.88 12.13
CA GLU A 28 -2.81 -7.36 13.47
C GLU A 28 -4.18 -6.69 13.55
N PHE A 29 -4.54 -5.93 12.54
CA PHE A 29 -5.82 -5.20 12.52
C PHE A 29 -6.95 -5.98 11.85
N GLY A 30 -6.69 -7.21 11.37
CA GLY A 30 -7.70 -8.04 10.74
C GLY A 30 -8.25 -7.46 9.45
N ILE A 31 -7.42 -6.81 8.65
CA ILE A 31 -7.81 -6.17 7.39
C ILE A 31 -7.18 -6.88 6.20
N GLY A 32 -7.77 -6.67 5.01
CA GLY A 32 -7.24 -7.23 3.78
C GLY A 32 -6.13 -6.37 3.17
N LEU A 33 -5.36 -7.00 2.29
CA LEU A 33 -4.33 -6.31 1.52
C LEU A 33 -4.48 -6.73 0.06
N LYS A 34 -4.71 -5.76 -0.82
CA LYS A 34 -4.83 -5.98 -2.25
C LYS A 34 -3.56 -5.46 -2.94
N LEU A 35 -2.98 -6.29 -3.79
CA LEU A 35 -1.77 -5.92 -4.54
C LEU A 35 -2.15 -5.60 -5.98
N LEU A 36 -1.72 -4.44 -6.47
CA LEU A 36 -1.94 -4.01 -7.85
C LEU A 36 -0.60 -3.67 -8.50
N ASP A 37 -0.52 -3.89 -9.81
CA ASP A 37 0.68 -3.62 -10.59
C ASP A 37 0.43 -2.42 -11.50
N ALA A 38 1.19 -1.34 -11.30
CA ALA A 38 1.08 -0.14 -12.11
C ALA A 38 1.41 -0.40 -13.59
N ASP A 39 2.27 -1.38 -13.85
CA ASP A 39 2.64 -1.71 -15.23
C ASP A 39 1.51 -2.42 -15.98
N ALA A 40 0.55 -3.00 -15.25
CA ALA A 40 -0.56 -3.72 -15.85
C ALA A 40 -1.78 -2.84 -16.13
N ASP A 41 -1.80 -1.61 -15.59
CA ASP A 41 -2.96 -0.70 -15.74
C ASP A 41 -2.47 0.72 -16.03
N PRO A 42 -2.73 1.24 -17.25
CA PRO A 42 -2.29 2.59 -17.62
C PRO A 42 -2.81 3.70 -16.71
N ARG A 43 -4.00 3.52 -16.10
CA ARG A 43 -4.54 4.52 -15.18
C ARG A 43 -3.74 4.56 -13.87
N LEU A 44 -3.33 3.40 -13.38
CA LEU A 44 -2.49 3.32 -12.18
C LEU A 44 -1.12 3.93 -12.46
N GLU A 45 -0.56 3.65 -13.64
CA GLU A 45 0.71 4.25 -14.05
C GLU A 45 0.61 5.77 -14.11
N ALA A 46 -0.48 6.30 -14.68
CA ALA A 46 -0.66 7.74 -14.79
C ALA A 46 -0.81 8.41 -13.42
N LEU A 47 -1.52 7.78 -12.49
CA LEU A 47 -1.80 8.34 -11.17
C LEU A 47 -0.66 8.12 -10.17
N TYR A 48 -0.01 6.97 -10.21
CA TYR A 48 0.90 6.55 -9.15
C TYR A 48 2.28 6.12 -9.64
N GLY A 49 2.50 6.00 -10.95
CA GLY A 49 3.72 5.42 -11.51
C GLY A 49 5.01 6.03 -11.00
N GLU A 50 5.02 7.34 -10.74
CA GLU A 50 6.19 8.04 -10.24
C GLU A 50 6.39 7.88 -8.73
N ARG A 51 5.36 7.38 -8.02
CA ARG A 51 5.38 7.27 -6.56
C ARG A 51 5.34 5.84 -6.05
N VAL A 52 5.37 4.85 -6.94
CA VAL A 52 5.33 3.45 -6.52
C VAL A 52 6.60 3.09 -5.73
N PRO A 53 6.48 2.24 -4.70
CA PRO A 53 5.24 1.65 -4.20
C PRO A 53 4.41 2.66 -3.39
N VAL A 54 3.09 2.56 -3.54
CA VAL A 54 2.13 3.43 -2.86
C VAL A 54 1.16 2.57 -2.06
N LEU A 55 0.94 2.94 -0.80
CA LEU A 55 -0.05 2.26 0.05
C LEU A 55 -1.28 3.16 0.20
N LEU A 56 -2.44 2.62 -0.13
CA LEU A 56 -3.69 3.36 -0.14
C LEU A 56 -4.76 2.69 0.71
N HIS A 57 -5.66 3.52 1.27
CA HIS A 57 -6.95 3.08 1.77
C HIS A 57 -8.01 3.80 0.95
N GLY A 58 -8.64 3.10 0.00
CA GLY A 58 -9.50 3.74 -0.98
C GLY A 58 -8.67 4.69 -1.83
N GLU A 59 -9.00 5.98 -1.81
CA GLU A 59 -8.26 7.01 -2.52
C GLU A 59 -7.25 7.74 -1.63
N THR A 60 -7.19 7.38 -0.34
CA THR A 60 -6.31 8.03 0.62
C THR A 60 -4.93 7.41 0.57
N GLU A 61 -3.91 8.18 0.21
CA GLU A 61 -2.53 7.73 0.22
C GLU A 61 -1.99 7.75 1.66
N LEU A 62 -1.49 6.61 2.12
CA LEU A 62 -0.93 6.49 3.46
C LEU A 62 0.59 6.70 3.46
N CYS A 63 1.28 6.17 2.48
CA CYS A 63 2.71 6.37 2.30
C CYS A 63 3.12 5.97 0.89
N HIS A 64 4.33 6.37 0.48
CA HIS A 64 4.89 5.98 -0.82
C HIS A 64 6.41 5.84 -0.68
N TYR A 65 7.04 5.11 -1.60
CA TYR A 65 8.44 4.72 -1.63
C TYR A 65 8.84 3.81 -0.47
N PHE A 66 8.59 4.22 0.75
CA PHE A 66 8.97 3.48 1.94
C PHE A 66 7.80 3.38 2.91
N MET A 67 7.74 2.27 3.63
CA MET A 67 6.71 2.06 4.64
C MET A 67 6.92 3.02 5.82
N ASP A 68 5.87 3.75 6.17
CA ASP A 68 5.83 4.54 7.39
C ASP A 68 4.91 3.82 8.38
N ALA A 69 5.49 2.89 9.14
CA ALA A 69 4.73 2.02 10.03
C ALA A 69 3.96 2.80 11.09
N GLY A 70 4.56 3.84 11.65
CA GLY A 70 3.90 4.67 12.67
C GLY A 70 2.66 5.37 12.13
N LYS A 71 2.77 5.96 10.93
CA LYS A 71 1.65 6.65 10.29
C LYS A 71 0.54 5.68 9.93
N VAL A 72 0.89 4.52 9.37
CA VAL A 72 -0.10 3.52 8.96
C VAL A 72 -0.79 2.94 10.18
N ARG A 73 -0.05 2.59 11.22
CA ARG A 73 -0.63 2.07 12.45
C ARG A 73 -1.59 3.07 13.09
N ASP A 74 -1.19 4.34 13.15
CA ASP A 74 -2.03 5.42 13.69
C ASP A 74 -3.33 5.55 12.90
N TYR A 75 -3.22 5.53 11.57
CA TYR A 75 -4.39 5.60 10.69
C TYR A 75 -5.34 4.42 10.92
N LEU A 76 -4.80 3.20 10.97
CA LEU A 76 -5.62 1.99 11.17
C LEU A 76 -6.29 1.98 12.53
N SER A 77 -5.63 2.52 13.55
CA SER A 77 -6.21 2.61 14.88
C SER A 77 -7.41 3.54 14.92
N LYS A 78 -7.42 4.58 14.07
CA LYS A 78 -8.51 5.56 14.03
C LYS A 78 -9.72 5.08 13.24
N ILE A 79 -9.50 4.29 12.19
CA ILE A 79 -10.59 3.80 11.34
C ILE A 79 -11.15 2.46 11.80
N GLY A 80 -10.37 1.75 12.58
CA GLY A 80 -10.77 0.45 13.13
C GLY A 80 -11.65 0.62 14.35
#